data_c3d6c6de060749e64cf73611dbaafdb2
#
_entry.id   c3d6c6de060749e64cf73611dbaafdb2
#
_cell.length_a   1.000
_cell.length_b   1.000
_cell.length_c   1.000
_cell.angle_alpha   90.00
_cell.angle_beta   90.00
_cell.angle_gamma   90.00
#
_symmetry.space_group_name_H-M   'P 1'
#
loop_
_entity.id
_entity.type
_entity.pdbx_description
1 polymer ?
#
loop_
_entity_poly.entity_id
_entity_poly.type
_entity_poly.pdbx_seq_one_letter_code
_entity_poly.pdbx_strand_id
1 'polypeptide(L)'
;MIWGKVIGALAGLALGHSPLGMLAGAALGHWADLRLERHFPNPQNRRRRDVFATAVSALAAKLSKADGPVTREEVDAFKEQFRFGGDQMARVAEIYDEAKKDPYGFEPYAQALAEHFAAEPFLLAEIFAALHRIAAIDGGVNPPEDQFLHKVADIFGLAYFAHAEPPPRTRPRDASPYMTLGLQPSASMSEVKAAWRKLTREHHPDTLIAKGVPPDYVQLATRKMAEINAAYDKIRQERGEA
;
A
#
# COMPACT_ATOMS: atom_id res chain seq x y z
N MET A 1 8.22 14.93 -10.23
CA MET A 1 8.97 16.01 -10.94
C MET A 1 8.02 17.10 -11.38
N ILE A 2 8.35 18.38 -11.10
CA ILE A 2 7.49 19.53 -11.46
C ILE A 2 8.04 20.22 -12.72
N TRP A 3 9.27 19.90 -13.07
CA TRP A 3 10.03 20.62 -14.11
C TRP A 3 9.45 20.46 -15.53
N GLY A 4 8.99 19.28 -15.92
CA GLY A 4 8.38 19.09 -17.24
C GLY A 4 7.11 19.89 -17.43
N LYS A 5 6.28 20.01 -16.38
CA LYS A 5 5.08 20.87 -16.40
C LYS A 5 5.43 22.35 -16.53
N VAL A 6 6.45 22.79 -15.80
CA VAL A 6 6.91 24.19 -15.82
C VAL A 6 7.55 24.53 -17.15
N ILE A 7 8.47 23.68 -17.62
CA ILE A 7 9.15 23.88 -18.91
C ILE A 7 8.14 23.79 -20.06
N GLY A 8 7.23 22.80 -20.01
CA GLY A 8 6.18 22.62 -21.01
C GLY A 8 5.22 23.83 -21.07
N ALA A 9 4.81 24.34 -19.89
CA ALA A 9 3.96 25.53 -19.82
C ALA A 9 4.63 26.78 -20.37
N LEU A 10 5.92 27.02 -20.04
CA LEU A 10 6.69 28.14 -20.57
C LEU A 10 6.92 28.02 -22.08
N ALA A 11 7.26 26.82 -22.57
CA ALA A 11 7.41 26.59 -24.00
C ALA A 11 6.08 26.76 -24.75
N GLY A 12 4.97 26.25 -24.20
CA GLY A 12 3.64 26.41 -24.77
C GLY A 12 3.17 27.87 -24.80
N LEU A 13 3.53 28.65 -23.77
CA LEU A 13 3.27 30.10 -23.76
C LEU A 13 4.12 30.85 -24.82
N ALA A 14 5.40 30.49 -24.94
CA ALA A 14 6.32 31.09 -25.88
C ALA A 14 5.95 30.82 -27.34
N LEU A 15 5.51 29.58 -27.64
CA LEU A 15 5.14 29.18 -29.01
C LEU A 15 3.72 29.56 -29.40
N GLY A 16 2.80 29.52 -28.45
CA GLY A 16 1.37 29.75 -28.72
C GLY A 16 0.84 31.16 -28.38
N HIS A 17 1.60 31.97 -27.68
CA HIS A 17 1.22 33.34 -27.21
C HIS A 17 -0.20 33.40 -26.62
N SER A 18 -0.70 32.29 -26.06
CA SER A 18 -2.07 32.17 -25.56
C SER A 18 -2.14 31.28 -24.31
N PRO A 19 -3.13 31.51 -23.42
CA PRO A 19 -3.37 30.65 -22.27
C PRO A 19 -3.61 29.16 -22.63
N LEU A 20 -4.20 28.91 -23.81
CA LEU A 20 -4.40 27.57 -24.35
C LEU A 20 -3.06 26.89 -24.72
N GLY A 21 -2.10 27.60 -25.27
CA GLY A 21 -0.74 27.11 -25.54
C GLY A 21 -0.02 26.71 -24.26
N MET A 22 -0.19 27.49 -23.18
CA MET A 22 0.35 27.18 -21.86
C MET A 22 -0.23 25.87 -21.27
N LEU A 23 -1.54 25.69 -21.37
CA LEU A 23 -2.21 24.47 -20.91
C LEU A 23 -1.80 23.23 -21.72
N ALA A 24 -1.74 23.35 -23.04
CA ALA A 24 -1.27 22.28 -23.93
C ALA A 24 0.19 21.91 -23.65
N GLY A 25 1.06 22.91 -23.47
CA GLY A 25 2.47 22.72 -23.12
C GLY A 25 2.65 22.06 -21.75
N ALA A 26 1.84 22.46 -20.75
CA ALA A 26 1.86 21.83 -19.44
C ALA A 26 1.39 20.35 -19.49
N ALA A 27 0.38 20.05 -20.31
CA ALA A 27 -0.11 18.68 -20.51
C ALA A 27 0.94 17.80 -21.21
N LEU A 28 1.59 18.32 -22.26
CA LEU A 28 2.67 17.62 -22.96
C LEU A 28 3.90 17.42 -22.06
N GLY A 29 4.27 18.43 -21.27
CA GLY A 29 5.36 18.33 -20.30
C GLY A 29 5.06 17.32 -19.19
N HIS A 30 3.82 17.26 -18.73
CA HIS A 30 3.39 16.24 -17.77
C HIS A 30 3.44 14.81 -18.37
N TRP A 31 3.00 14.66 -19.60
CA TRP A 31 3.07 13.38 -20.32
C TRP A 31 4.54 12.94 -20.58
N ALA A 32 5.40 13.90 -20.92
CA ALA A 32 6.83 13.67 -21.07
C ALA A 32 7.47 13.26 -19.72
N ASP A 33 7.14 13.94 -18.61
CA ASP A 33 7.58 13.56 -17.26
C ASP A 33 7.18 12.12 -16.92
N LEU A 34 5.92 11.73 -17.17
CA LEU A 34 5.43 10.39 -16.94
C LEU A 34 6.15 9.33 -17.79
N ARG A 35 6.48 9.65 -19.04
CA ARG A 35 7.27 8.75 -19.90
C ARG A 35 8.73 8.66 -19.47
N LEU A 36 9.34 9.78 -19.09
CA LEU A 36 10.72 9.82 -18.60
C LEU A 36 10.85 9.06 -17.26
N GLU A 37 9.88 9.19 -16.36
CA GLU A 37 9.86 8.42 -15.10
C GLU A 37 9.76 6.91 -15.32
N ARG A 38 9.07 6.46 -16.37
CA ARG A 38 9.04 5.04 -16.77
C ARG A 38 10.38 4.56 -17.32
N HIS A 39 11.14 5.42 -18.00
CA HIS A 39 12.42 5.07 -18.62
C HIS A 39 13.63 5.33 -17.70
N PHE A 40 13.51 6.30 -16.78
CA PHE A 40 14.55 6.68 -15.82
C PHE A 40 13.94 6.75 -14.41
N PRO A 41 13.61 5.61 -13.80
CA PRO A 41 13.06 5.61 -12.44
C PRO A 41 14.09 6.22 -11.49
N ASN A 42 13.61 7.10 -10.60
CA ASN A 42 14.42 7.67 -9.53
C ASN A 42 15.17 6.54 -8.79
N PRO A 43 16.50 6.60 -8.63
CA PRO A 43 17.28 5.56 -7.95
C PRO A 43 16.74 5.22 -6.56
N GLN A 44 16.23 6.20 -5.82
CA GLN A 44 15.61 5.98 -4.50
C GLN A 44 14.32 5.15 -4.61
N ASN A 45 13.48 5.43 -5.61
CA ASN A 45 12.24 4.68 -5.83
C ASN A 45 12.53 3.24 -6.31
N ARG A 46 13.60 3.04 -7.07
CA ARG A 46 14.06 1.70 -7.45
C ARG A 46 14.52 0.92 -6.21
N ARG A 47 15.36 1.53 -5.37
CA ARG A 47 15.82 0.92 -4.12
C ARG A 47 14.65 0.57 -3.19
N ARG A 48 13.66 1.47 -3.04
CA ARG A 48 12.47 1.19 -2.22
C ARG A 48 11.66 0.02 -2.76
N ARG A 49 11.48 -0.08 -4.08
CA ARG A 49 10.81 -1.23 -4.72
C ARG A 49 11.57 -2.53 -4.49
N ASP A 50 12.90 -2.51 -4.64
CA ASP A 50 13.74 -3.68 -4.40
C ASP A 50 13.67 -4.13 -2.94
N VAL A 51 13.74 -3.20 -1.99
CA VAL A 51 13.57 -3.48 -0.54
C VAL A 51 12.19 -4.08 -0.28
N PHE A 52 11.14 -3.47 -0.83
CA PHE A 52 9.77 -3.96 -0.68
C PHE A 52 9.63 -5.40 -1.17
N ALA A 53 9.99 -5.67 -2.42
CA ALA A 53 9.86 -7.00 -3.01
C ALA A 53 10.67 -8.05 -2.24
N THR A 54 11.91 -7.73 -1.87
CA THR A 54 12.78 -8.63 -1.12
C THR A 54 12.24 -8.92 0.28
N ALA A 55 11.90 -7.87 1.02
CA ALA A 55 11.51 -8.01 2.43
C ALA A 55 10.15 -8.68 2.57
N VAL A 56 9.17 -8.30 1.74
CA VAL A 56 7.83 -8.92 1.78
C VAL A 56 7.89 -10.40 1.39
N SER A 57 8.68 -10.76 0.37
CA SER A 57 8.83 -12.16 -0.05
C SER A 57 9.51 -13.00 1.03
N ALA A 58 10.58 -12.46 1.65
CA ALA A 58 11.26 -13.14 2.74
C ALA A 58 10.37 -13.30 3.99
N LEU A 59 9.63 -12.25 4.37
CA LEU A 59 8.70 -12.32 5.52
C LEU A 59 7.59 -13.36 5.28
N ALA A 60 6.96 -13.35 4.10
CA ALA A 60 5.93 -14.32 3.78
C ALA A 60 6.46 -15.76 3.80
N ALA A 61 7.62 -16.01 3.16
CA ALA A 61 8.22 -17.33 3.11
C ALA A 61 8.63 -17.87 4.50
N LYS A 62 9.18 -16.98 5.36
CA LYS A 62 9.59 -17.35 6.73
C LYS A 62 8.40 -17.53 7.66
N LEU A 63 7.32 -16.77 7.47
CA LEU A 63 6.06 -16.94 8.17
C LEU A 63 5.46 -18.32 7.83
N SER A 64 5.30 -18.62 6.54
CA SER A 64 4.82 -19.95 6.09
C SER A 64 5.72 -21.11 6.53
N LYS A 65 6.98 -20.85 6.86
CA LYS A 65 7.90 -21.86 7.37
C LYS A 65 7.83 -22.03 8.88
N ALA A 66 7.22 -21.08 9.60
CA ALA A 66 7.26 -21.04 11.08
C ALA A 66 6.62 -22.26 11.75
N ASP A 67 5.62 -22.87 11.13
CA ASP A 67 4.89 -24.02 11.67
C ASP A 67 5.20 -25.37 10.98
N GLY A 68 5.96 -25.33 9.86
CA GLY A 68 6.29 -26.56 9.17
C GLY A 68 6.73 -26.43 7.70
N PRO A 69 6.40 -27.42 6.89
CA PRO A 69 6.62 -27.33 5.43
C PRO A 69 5.65 -26.31 4.81
N VAL A 70 6.18 -25.43 3.98
CA VAL A 70 5.38 -24.45 3.24
C VAL A 70 4.40 -25.17 2.32
N THR A 71 3.12 -24.85 2.42
CA THR A 71 2.04 -25.43 1.63
C THR A 71 1.87 -24.73 0.29
N ARG A 72 1.15 -25.37 -0.64
CA ARG A 72 0.84 -24.76 -1.93
C ARG A 72 -0.17 -23.62 -1.78
N GLU A 73 -1.10 -23.79 -0.86
CA GLU A 73 -2.14 -22.84 -0.50
C GLU A 73 -1.53 -21.52 0.00
N GLU A 74 -0.51 -21.58 0.85
CA GLU A 74 0.21 -20.39 1.33
C GLU A 74 0.98 -19.68 0.21
N VAL A 75 1.64 -20.42 -0.69
CA VAL A 75 2.32 -19.85 -1.86
C VAL A 75 1.34 -19.16 -2.79
N ASP A 76 0.16 -19.75 -3.00
CA ASP A 76 -0.87 -19.16 -3.84
C ASP A 76 -1.50 -17.94 -3.15
N ALA A 77 -1.72 -17.99 -1.84
CA ALA A 77 -2.13 -16.83 -1.04
C ALA A 77 -1.11 -15.69 -1.11
N PHE A 78 0.20 -15.99 -1.00
CA PHE A 78 1.25 -15.00 -1.18
C PHE A 78 1.16 -14.32 -2.57
N LYS A 79 1.05 -15.08 -3.65
CA LYS A 79 0.92 -14.53 -5.01
C LYS A 79 -0.35 -13.71 -5.20
N GLU A 80 -1.44 -14.08 -4.54
CA GLU A 80 -2.70 -13.34 -4.59
C GLU A 80 -2.61 -12.01 -3.83
N GLN A 81 -1.97 -12.03 -2.65
CA GLN A 81 -1.80 -10.83 -1.82
C GLN A 81 -0.79 -9.86 -2.43
N PHE A 82 0.34 -10.36 -2.90
CA PHE A 82 1.47 -9.59 -3.40
C PHE A 82 1.67 -9.85 -4.91
N ARG A 83 0.90 -9.19 -5.73
CA ARG A 83 0.93 -9.32 -7.18
C ARG A 83 2.15 -8.62 -7.77
N PHE A 84 3.26 -9.33 -7.86
CA PHE A 84 4.47 -8.80 -8.49
C PHE A 84 4.39 -8.86 -10.01
N GLY A 85 4.89 -7.82 -10.68
CA GLY A 85 5.00 -7.78 -12.14
C GLY A 85 5.89 -8.91 -12.69
N GLY A 86 5.65 -9.32 -13.94
CA GLY A 86 6.32 -10.48 -14.51
C GLY A 86 7.85 -10.39 -14.56
N ASP A 87 8.41 -9.19 -14.66
CA ASP A 87 9.84 -8.90 -14.61
C ASP A 87 10.48 -9.11 -13.22
N GLN A 88 9.68 -9.00 -12.17
CA GLN A 88 10.12 -9.19 -10.78
C GLN A 88 9.84 -10.61 -10.26
N MET A 89 8.92 -11.33 -10.88
CA MET A 89 8.44 -12.63 -10.38
C MET A 89 9.55 -13.66 -10.23
N ALA A 90 10.48 -13.74 -11.17
CA ALA A 90 11.61 -14.69 -11.09
C ALA A 90 12.47 -14.41 -9.85
N ARG A 91 12.81 -13.15 -9.62
CA ARG A 91 13.60 -12.73 -8.46
C ARG A 91 12.84 -12.94 -7.13
N VAL A 92 11.55 -12.64 -7.12
CA VAL A 92 10.68 -12.88 -5.96
C VAL A 92 10.63 -14.37 -5.63
N ALA A 93 10.50 -15.24 -6.64
CA ALA A 93 10.51 -16.68 -6.46
C ALA A 93 11.85 -17.18 -5.88
N GLU A 94 12.99 -16.69 -6.38
CA GLU A 94 14.32 -17.04 -5.84
C GLU A 94 14.46 -16.64 -4.36
N ILE A 95 14.02 -15.43 -4.00
CA ILE A 95 14.06 -14.92 -2.62
C ILE A 95 13.14 -15.77 -1.72
N TYR A 96 11.94 -16.06 -2.19
CA TYR A 96 10.98 -16.88 -1.45
C TYR A 96 11.52 -18.30 -1.23
N ASP A 97 12.08 -18.92 -2.26
CA ASP A 97 12.64 -20.28 -2.21
C ASP A 97 13.86 -20.37 -1.29
N GLU A 98 14.67 -19.32 -1.20
CA GLU A 98 15.78 -19.26 -0.25
C GLU A 98 15.26 -19.03 1.18
N ALA A 99 14.35 -18.07 1.37
CA ALA A 99 13.84 -17.70 2.68
C ALA A 99 13.01 -18.78 3.36
N LYS A 100 12.26 -19.60 2.61
CA LYS A 100 11.44 -20.71 3.16
C LYS A 100 12.24 -21.87 3.74
N LYS A 101 13.57 -21.88 3.61
CA LYS A 101 14.42 -22.93 4.18
C LYS A 101 14.54 -22.83 5.69
N ASP A 102 14.40 -21.62 6.23
CA ASP A 102 14.60 -21.31 7.63
C ASP A 102 13.62 -20.23 8.12
N PRO A 103 12.85 -20.44 9.21
CA PRO A 103 11.90 -19.42 9.71
C PRO A 103 12.57 -18.27 10.47
N TYR A 104 13.85 -18.42 10.87
CA TYR A 104 14.55 -17.44 11.72
C TYR A 104 15.16 -16.29 10.89
N GLY A 105 15.59 -15.22 11.57
CA GLY A 105 16.28 -14.10 10.96
C GLY A 105 15.38 -13.28 10.02
N PHE A 106 14.13 -13.13 10.37
CA PHE A 106 13.17 -12.32 9.61
C PHE A 106 13.15 -10.84 10.03
N GLU A 107 13.64 -10.53 11.23
CA GLU A 107 13.60 -9.19 11.80
C GLU A 107 14.30 -8.13 10.92
N PRO A 108 15.47 -8.38 10.31
CA PRO A 108 16.09 -7.40 9.41
C PRO A 108 15.21 -7.02 8.21
N TYR A 109 14.40 -7.93 7.71
CA TYR A 109 13.47 -7.66 6.62
C TYR A 109 12.31 -6.77 7.09
N ALA A 110 11.76 -7.05 8.27
CA ALA A 110 10.73 -6.20 8.88
C ALA A 110 11.28 -4.80 9.20
N GLN A 111 12.48 -4.70 9.76
CA GLN A 111 13.15 -3.42 10.03
C GLN A 111 13.38 -2.62 8.75
N ALA A 112 13.85 -3.26 7.67
CA ALA A 112 14.04 -2.59 6.39
C ALA A 112 12.74 -2.01 5.83
N LEU A 113 11.60 -2.71 5.98
CA LEU A 113 10.29 -2.16 5.63
C LEU A 113 9.91 -0.98 6.52
N ALA A 114 10.04 -1.13 7.83
CA ALA A 114 9.71 -0.08 8.79
C ALA A 114 10.52 1.21 8.53
N GLU A 115 11.82 1.10 8.26
CA GLU A 115 12.69 2.24 7.96
C GLU A 115 12.36 2.90 6.62
N HIS A 116 12.22 2.11 5.55
CA HIS A 116 12.02 2.64 4.21
C HIS A 116 10.60 3.19 3.99
N PHE A 117 9.63 2.73 4.76
CA PHE A 117 8.21 3.09 4.67
C PHE A 117 7.66 3.72 5.95
N ALA A 118 8.53 4.30 6.80
CA ALA A 118 8.13 4.98 8.03
C ALA A 118 7.11 6.11 7.82
N ALA A 119 7.18 6.78 6.67
CA ALA A 119 6.23 7.84 6.28
C ALA A 119 4.90 7.31 5.73
N GLU A 120 4.78 5.99 5.56
CA GLU A 120 3.59 5.31 5.03
C GLU A 120 3.07 4.23 6.00
N PRO A 121 2.64 4.59 7.23
CA PRO A 121 2.20 3.61 8.24
C PRO A 121 1.03 2.76 7.77
N PHE A 122 0.19 3.29 6.90
CA PHE A 122 -0.88 2.53 6.25
C PHE A 122 -0.32 1.36 5.41
N LEU A 123 0.77 1.58 4.67
CA LEU A 123 1.39 0.53 3.86
C LEU A 123 1.92 -0.61 4.75
N LEU A 124 2.55 -0.26 5.88
CA LEU A 124 3.01 -1.25 6.86
C LEU A 124 1.84 -2.06 7.45
N ALA A 125 0.73 -1.39 7.76
CA ALA A 125 -0.48 -2.05 8.23
C ALA A 125 -1.08 -3.00 7.19
N GLU A 126 -1.10 -2.63 5.91
CA GLU A 126 -1.59 -3.49 4.83
C GLU A 126 -0.65 -4.68 4.56
N ILE A 127 0.67 -4.48 4.63
CA ILE A 127 1.64 -5.58 4.57
C ILE A 127 1.38 -6.56 5.71
N PHE A 128 1.22 -6.06 6.92
CA PHE A 128 0.90 -6.87 8.09
C PHE A 128 -0.40 -7.65 7.92
N ALA A 129 -1.46 -7.00 7.47
CA ALA A 129 -2.74 -7.64 7.20
C ALA A 129 -2.65 -8.72 6.10
N ALA A 130 -1.79 -8.52 5.10
CA ALA A 130 -1.53 -9.53 4.08
C ALA A 130 -0.79 -10.74 4.64
N LEU A 131 0.24 -10.54 5.49
CA LEU A 131 0.94 -11.62 6.19
C LEU A 131 -0.03 -12.40 7.09
N HIS A 132 -0.87 -11.70 7.86
CA HIS A 132 -1.87 -12.35 8.71
C HIS A 132 -2.87 -13.20 7.90
N ARG A 133 -3.28 -12.74 6.70
CA ARG A 133 -4.14 -13.53 5.81
C ARG A 133 -3.46 -14.80 5.29
N ILE A 134 -2.15 -14.73 5.02
CA ILE A 134 -1.37 -15.91 4.61
C ILE A 134 -1.34 -16.92 5.75
N ALA A 135 -1.00 -16.50 6.97
CA ALA A 135 -0.99 -17.37 8.14
C ALA A 135 -2.36 -18.00 8.46
N ALA A 136 -3.45 -17.30 8.18
CA ALA A 136 -4.79 -17.78 8.47
C ALA A 136 -5.40 -18.71 7.40
N ILE A 137 -4.67 -19.02 6.29
CA ILE A 137 -5.24 -19.75 5.15
C ILE A 137 -5.58 -21.19 5.51
N ASP A 138 -4.82 -21.83 6.38
CA ASP A 138 -4.90 -23.24 6.72
C ASP A 138 -5.75 -23.51 7.98
N GLY A 139 -6.61 -22.58 8.38
CA GLY A 139 -7.57 -22.79 9.47
C GLY A 139 -7.35 -21.94 10.71
N GLY A 140 -6.48 -20.95 10.65
CA GLY A 140 -6.20 -19.97 11.70
C GLY A 140 -4.72 -19.87 12.02
N VAL A 141 -4.35 -18.75 12.65
CA VAL A 141 -2.96 -18.48 13.03
C VAL A 141 -2.56 -19.40 14.18
N ASN A 142 -1.52 -20.20 14.00
CA ASN A 142 -0.99 -21.09 15.04
C ASN A 142 0.03 -20.34 15.95
N PRO A 143 0.44 -20.92 17.10
CA PRO A 143 1.32 -20.24 18.06
C PRO A 143 2.68 -19.77 17.50
N PRO A 144 3.41 -20.53 16.66
CA PRO A 144 4.64 -20.04 16.02
C PRO A 144 4.41 -18.86 15.08
N GLU A 145 3.36 -18.89 14.25
CA GLU A 145 3.00 -17.79 13.36
C GLU A 145 2.55 -16.55 14.14
N ASP A 146 1.80 -16.76 15.24
CA ASP A 146 1.37 -15.67 16.11
C ASP A 146 2.56 -14.95 16.74
N GLN A 147 3.57 -15.66 17.21
CA GLN A 147 4.82 -15.07 17.71
C GLN A 147 5.56 -14.29 16.62
N PHE A 148 5.61 -14.82 15.42
CA PHE A 148 6.21 -14.14 14.27
C PHE A 148 5.46 -12.84 13.97
N LEU A 149 4.13 -12.90 13.87
CA LEU A 149 3.28 -11.73 13.60
C LEU A 149 3.38 -10.68 14.71
N HIS A 150 3.41 -11.08 15.98
CA HIS A 150 3.65 -10.16 17.09
C HIS A 150 4.94 -9.37 16.91
N LYS A 151 6.02 -10.05 16.59
CA LYS A 151 7.33 -9.43 16.41
C LYS A 151 7.34 -8.46 15.23
N VAL A 152 6.69 -8.84 14.12
CA VAL A 152 6.55 -7.95 12.96
C VAL A 152 5.69 -6.73 13.30
N ALA A 153 4.60 -6.90 14.04
CA ALA A 153 3.76 -5.79 14.48
C ALA A 153 4.52 -4.81 15.37
N ASP A 154 5.31 -5.31 16.33
CA ASP A 154 6.16 -4.49 17.19
C ASP A 154 7.15 -3.66 16.36
N ILE A 155 7.82 -4.28 15.38
CA ILE A 155 8.78 -3.60 14.51
C ILE A 155 8.08 -2.53 13.64
N PHE A 156 6.87 -2.80 13.19
CA PHE A 156 6.07 -1.85 12.40
C PHE A 156 5.41 -0.76 13.25
N GLY A 157 5.47 -0.85 14.58
CA GLY A 157 4.78 0.06 15.50
C GLY A 157 3.25 -0.08 15.45
N LEU A 158 2.76 -1.26 15.14
CA LEU A 158 1.33 -1.58 15.06
C LEU A 158 0.84 -2.21 16.37
N ALA A 159 -0.37 -1.84 16.81
CA ALA A 159 -1.02 -2.56 17.90
C ALA A 159 -1.55 -3.90 17.36
N TYR A 160 -0.97 -5.01 17.81
CA TYR A 160 -1.43 -6.35 17.50
C TYR A 160 -1.93 -7.04 18.76
N PHE A 161 -3.15 -7.53 18.73
CA PHE A 161 -3.76 -8.27 19.80
C PHE A 161 -3.96 -9.72 19.33
N ALA A 162 -3.18 -10.64 19.83
CA ALA A 162 -3.10 -12.05 19.43
C ALA A 162 -4.43 -12.83 19.48
N HIS A 163 -5.43 -12.34 20.16
CA HIS A 163 -6.74 -12.98 20.30
C HIS A 163 -7.91 -12.06 19.95
N ALA A 164 -7.63 -10.89 19.40
CA ALA A 164 -8.66 -10.23 18.66
C ALA A 164 -8.91 -11.09 17.43
N GLU A 165 -10.03 -11.83 17.42
CA GLU A 165 -10.61 -12.23 16.13
C GLU A 165 -10.38 -11.09 15.15
N PRO A 166 -9.84 -11.38 13.94
CA PRO A 166 -9.74 -10.35 12.92
C PRO A 166 -11.09 -9.67 12.93
N PRO A 167 -11.14 -8.32 13.04
CA PRO A 167 -12.40 -7.63 13.26
C PRO A 167 -13.40 -8.29 12.34
N PRO A 168 -14.53 -8.79 12.87
CA PRO A 168 -15.40 -9.69 12.15
C PRO A 168 -15.48 -9.12 10.75
N ARG A 169 -15.42 -9.96 9.71
CA ARG A 169 -15.65 -9.52 8.33
C ARG A 169 -17.01 -8.85 8.34
N THR A 170 -17.08 -7.70 8.96
CA THR A 170 -18.15 -6.75 8.73
C THR A 170 -17.99 -6.49 7.26
N ARG A 171 -18.86 -7.17 6.50
CA ARG A 171 -19.03 -6.82 5.09
C ARG A 171 -18.97 -5.30 5.07
N PRO A 172 -18.33 -4.64 4.09
CA PRO A 172 -18.21 -3.18 4.05
C PRO A 172 -19.53 -2.45 4.30
N ARG A 173 -20.65 -3.19 4.33
CA ARG A 173 -22.01 -2.71 4.66
C ARG A 173 -22.27 -2.39 6.12
N ASP A 174 -21.51 -2.94 7.08
CA ASP A 174 -21.84 -2.85 8.52
C ASP A 174 -20.86 -1.96 9.32
N ALA A 175 -19.72 -1.57 8.75
CA ALA A 175 -18.81 -0.60 9.36
C ALA A 175 -19.45 0.80 9.27
N SER A 176 -19.56 1.48 10.42
CA SER A 176 -19.98 2.88 10.41
C SER A 176 -19.09 3.69 9.46
N PRO A 177 -19.65 4.47 8.52
CA PRO A 177 -18.86 5.27 7.58
C PRO A 177 -17.92 6.25 8.30
N TYR A 178 -18.29 6.68 9.52
CA TYR A 178 -17.42 7.51 10.36
C TYR A 178 -16.16 6.77 10.79
N MET A 179 -16.25 5.49 11.15
CA MET A 179 -15.08 4.68 11.52
C MET A 179 -14.12 4.52 10.34
N THR A 180 -14.63 4.38 9.11
CA THR A 180 -13.80 4.33 7.91
C THR A 180 -12.97 5.60 7.71
N LEU A 181 -13.50 6.76 8.14
CA LEU A 181 -12.79 8.05 8.13
C LEU A 181 -11.98 8.31 9.41
N GLY A 182 -11.96 7.38 10.38
CA GLY A 182 -11.28 7.55 11.66
C GLY A 182 -11.98 8.57 12.59
N LEU A 183 -13.29 8.72 12.47
CA LEU A 183 -14.09 9.71 13.19
C LEU A 183 -15.16 9.06 14.08
N GLN A 184 -15.61 9.81 15.07
CA GLN A 184 -16.81 9.48 15.84
C GLN A 184 -18.08 9.90 15.09
N PRO A 185 -19.22 9.23 15.30
CA PRO A 185 -20.48 9.60 14.66
C PRO A 185 -20.96 11.03 14.96
N SER A 186 -20.46 11.63 16.06
CA SER A 186 -20.72 13.02 16.46
C SER A 186 -19.89 14.06 15.70
N ALA A 187 -18.92 13.65 14.85
CA ALA A 187 -18.05 14.58 14.12
C ALA A 187 -18.85 15.51 13.21
N SER A 188 -18.46 16.78 13.15
CA SER A 188 -19.05 17.78 12.26
C SER A 188 -18.74 17.49 10.78
N MET A 189 -19.53 18.03 9.86
CA MET A 189 -19.25 17.90 8.42
C MET A 189 -17.90 18.53 8.01
N SER A 190 -17.46 19.57 8.72
CA SER A 190 -16.13 20.15 8.50
C SER A 190 -15.00 19.16 8.83
N GLU A 191 -15.13 18.42 9.93
CA GLU A 191 -14.20 17.36 10.32
C GLU A 191 -14.24 16.17 9.36
N VAL A 192 -15.45 15.76 8.96
CA VAL A 192 -15.64 14.70 7.94
C VAL A 192 -14.93 15.06 6.63
N LYS A 193 -15.13 16.29 6.15
CA LYS A 193 -14.49 16.78 4.91
C LYS A 193 -12.98 16.91 5.05
N ALA A 194 -12.50 17.33 6.21
CA ALA A 194 -11.06 17.42 6.50
C ALA A 194 -10.41 16.03 6.54
N ALA A 195 -11.01 15.07 7.22
CA ALA A 195 -10.55 13.68 7.29
C ALA A 195 -10.55 13.02 5.90
N TRP A 196 -11.64 13.16 5.14
CA TRP A 196 -11.73 12.67 3.78
C TRP A 196 -10.62 13.22 2.89
N ARG A 197 -10.38 14.54 2.89
CA ARG A 197 -9.30 15.16 2.09
C ARG A 197 -7.92 14.68 2.49
N LYS A 198 -7.68 14.49 3.79
CA LYS A 198 -6.43 13.96 4.31
C LYS A 198 -6.21 12.54 3.81
N LEU A 199 -7.16 11.64 4.07
CA LEU A 199 -7.10 10.24 3.68
C LEU A 199 -6.96 10.06 2.16
N THR A 200 -7.75 10.79 1.35
CA THR A 200 -7.65 10.76 -0.11
C THR A 200 -6.25 11.14 -0.59
N ARG A 201 -5.62 12.15 0.02
CA ARG A 201 -4.25 12.56 -0.34
C ARG A 201 -3.21 11.51 0.07
N GLU A 202 -3.36 10.90 1.25
CA GLU A 202 -2.45 9.89 1.77
C GLU A 202 -2.50 8.59 0.96
N HIS A 203 -3.70 8.20 0.53
CA HIS A 203 -3.95 6.96 -0.21
C HIS A 203 -4.01 7.14 -1.74
N HIS A 204 -3.68 8.34 -2.25
CA HIS A 204 -3.74 8.57 -3.69
C HIS A 204 -2.73 7.69 -4.43
N PRO A 205 -3.15 6.92 -5.45
CA PRO A 205 -2.27 6.06 -6.22
C PRO A 205 -1.00 6.76 -6.71
N ASP A 206 -1.14 7.95 -7.30
CA ASP A 206 -0.01 8.71 -7.82
C ASP A 206 0.98 9.15 -6.73
N THR A 207 0.47 9.45 -5.53
CA THR A 207 1.32 9.79 -4.38
C THR A 207 2.17 8.58 -3.97
N LEU A 208 1.58 7.39 -3.92
CA LEU A 208 2.28 6.16 -3.55
C LEU A 208 3.29 5.74 -4.62
N ILE A 209 2.94 5.82 -5.91
CA ILE A 209 3.86 5.58 -7.03
C ILE A 209 5.04 6.56 -6.95
N ALA A 210 4.77 7.85 -6.75
CA ALA A 210 5.81 8.86 -6.62
C ALA A 210 6.74 8.62 -5.42
N LYS A 211 6.25 7.95 -4.38
CA LYS A 211 7.01 7.52 -3.21
C LYS A 211 7.72 6.18 -3.39
N GLY A 212 7.62 5.53 -4.55
CA GLY A 212 8.31 4.28 -4.86
C GLY A 212 7.61 3.02 -4.35
N VAL A 213 6.33 3.11 -3.99
CA VAL A 213 5.50 1.92 -3.71
C VAL A 213 5.28 1.19 -5.04
N PRO A 214 5.43 -0.14 -5.08
CA PRO A 214 5.21 -0.91 -6.31
C PRO A 214 3.80 -0.71 -6.87
N PRO A 215 3.64 -0.60 -8.21
CA PRO A 215 2.34 -0.37 -8.84
C PRO A 215 1.28 -1.40 -8.46
N ASP A 216 1.69 -2.64 -8.26
CA ASP A 216 0.80 -3.74 -7.90
C ASP A 216 0.19 -3.55 -6.50
N TYR A 217 0.92 -2.87 -5.59
CA TYR A 217 0.44 -2.51 -4.26
C TYR A 217 -0.47 -1.27 -4.26
N VAL A 218 -0.37 -0.48 -5.31
CA VAL A 218 -1.26 0.68 -5.52
C VAL A 218 -2.72 0.26 -5.69
N GLN A 219 -2.99 -0.97 -6.14
CA GLN A 219 -4.36 -1.51 -6.23
C GLN A 219 -5.03 -1.62 -4.84
N LEU A 220 -4.26 -1.92 -3.77
CA LEU A 220 -4.78 -1.90 -2.40
C LEU A 220 -5.18 -0.49 -1.97
N ALA A 221 -4.35 0.49 -2.27
CA ALA A 221 -4.65 1.90 -2.02
C ALA A 221 -5.88 2.37 -2.83
N THR A 222 -6.04 1.89 -4.06
CA THR A 222 -7.21 2.19 -4.90
C THR A 222 -8.49 1.62 -4.28
N ARG A 223 -8.46 0.41 -3.74
CA ARG A 223 -9.59 -0.18 -2.99
C ARG A 223 -9.90 0.63 -1.74
N LYS A 224 -8.87 1.00 -0.97
CA LYS A 224 -9.05 1.83 0.22
C LYS A 224 -9.61 3.22 -0.10
N MET A 225 -9.15 3.85 -1.18
CA MET A 225 -9.75 5.09 -1.68
C MET A 225 -11.23 4.94 -2.04
N ALA A 226 -11.61 3.83 -2.66
CA ALA A 226 -13.02 3.56 -2.96
C ALA A 226 -13.86 3.44 -1.68
N GLU A 227 -13.34 2.77 -0.64
CA GLU A 227 -13.99 2.69 0.68
C GLU A 227 -14.11 4.06 1.36
N ILE A 228 -13.04 4.87 1.32
CA ILE A 228 -13.01 6.23 1.88
C ILE A 228 -14.03 7.12 1.17
N ASN A 229 -14.10 7.07 -0.15
CA ASN A 229 -15.06 7.85 -0.93
C ASN A 229 -16.50 7.39 -0.66
N ALA A 230 -16.76 6.08 -0.65
CA ALA A 230 -18.08 5.54 -0.34
C ALA A 230 -18.55 5.92 1.08
N ALA A 231 -17.64 5.91 2.07
CA ALA A 231 -17.94 6.35 3.43
C ALA A 231 -18.30 7.84 3.49
N TYR A 232 -17.53 8.67 2.80
CA TYR A 232 -17.80 10.12 2.72
C TYR A 232 -19.14 10.41 2.06
N ASP A 233 -19.43 9.77 0.93
CA ASP A 233 -20.69 9.96 0.20
C ASP A 233 -21.89 9.49 1.04
N LYS A 234 -21.75 8.38 1.77
CA LYS A 234 -22.79 7.89 2.67
C LYS A 234 -23.08 8.87 3.80
N ILE A 235 -22.05 9.45 4.44
CA ILE A 235 -22.24 10.47 5.48
C ILE A 235 -22.94 11.71 4.92
N ARG A 236 -22.56 12.15 3.71
CA ARG A 236 -23.24 13.29 3.04
C ARG A 236 -24.71 13.02 2.82
N GLN A 237 -25.07 11.82 2.32
CA GLN A 237 -26.45 11.41 2.11
C GLN A 237 -27.24 11.36 3.45
N GLU A 238 -26.68 10.76 4.48
CA GLU A 238 -27.30 10.68 5.81
C GLU A 238 -27.57 12.06 6.43
N ARG A 239 -26.77 13.06 6.08
CA ARG A 239 -26.89 14.44 6.60
C ARG A 239 -27.60 15.40 5.65
N GLY A 240 -28.07 14.94 4.50
CA GLY A 240 -28.83 15.75 3.54
C GLY A 240 -27.97 16.83 2.84
N GLU A 241 -26.62 16.65 2.82
CA GLU A 241 -25.72 17.50 2.06
C GLU A 241 -25.53 16.85 0.66
N ALA A 242 -26.32 17.30 -0.29
CA ALA A 242 -26.22 16.88 -1.70
C ALA A 242 -24.98 17.49 -2.39
#